data_43092130ca3462d5792bc1247ee87ffa
#
_entry.id   43092130ca3462d5792bc1247ee87ffa
#
_cell.length_a   1.000
_cell.length_b   1.000
_cell.length_c   1.000
_cell.angle_alpha   90.00
_cell.angle_beta   90.00
_cell.angle_gamma   90.00
#
_symmetry.space_group_name_H-M   'P 1'
#
loop_
_entity.id
_entity.type
_entity.pdbx_description
1 polymer ?
#
loop_
_entity_poly.entity_id
_entity_poly.type
_entity_poly.pdbx_seq_one_letter_code
_entity_poly.pdbx_strand_id
1 'polypeptide(L)'
;MAIRSLTTPVGVTKPASPYFTHTPISRAFSGLLAALAAHVEFERDISAADVRDPGFAASLGEAEAARAGVLARIDGIRSAAVMRPEDRPLRHMALICYLLMQAGTNDEFREARQVLDQAPGLFACPGHGAVAWRCRQMLRSMRVAVGEMASLPCHLDPHEIEPEMAAVATPVPA
;
A
#
# COMPACT_ATOMS: atom_id res chain seq x y z
N MET A 1 38.26 32.51 45.51
CA MET A 1 37.91 31.99 44.17
C MET A 1 36.96 30.83 44.33
N ALA A 2 35.68 31.00 43.99
CA ALA A 2 34.65 29.96 44.13
C ALA A 2 34.39 29.34 42.76
N ILE A 3 34.67 28.06 42.61
CA ILE A 3 34.41 27.26 41.40
C ILE A 3 32.94 26.84 41.42
N ARG A 4 32.13 27.39 40.49
CA ARG A 4 30.75 26.97 40.29
C ARG A 4 30.75 25.73 39.39
N SER A 5 30.38 24.56 39.96
CA SER A 5 30.10 23.35 39.19
C SER A 5 28.80 23.53 38.44
N LEU A 6 28.88 23.52 37.10
CA LEU A 6 27.74 23.44 36.20
C LEU A 6 27.25 21.98 36.14
N THR A 7 26.15 21.70 36.85
CA THR A 7 25.46 20.40 36.73
C THR A 7 24.59 20.44 35.48
N THR A 8 25.01 19.73 34.43
CA THR A 8 24.20 19.53 33.22
C THR A 8 22.99 18.65 33.56
N PRO A 9 21.74 19.06 33.28
CA PRO A 9 20.59 18.21 33.51
C PRO A 9 20.65 17.00 32.59
N VAL A 10 20.74 15.80 33.16
CA VAL A 10 20.58 14.53 32.46
C VAL A 10 19.15 14.50 31.91
N GLY A 11 19.00 14.59 30.60
CA GLY A 11 17.73 14.47 29.93
C GLY A 11 17.09 13.12 30.26
N VAL A 12 15.98 13.15 30.97
CA VAL A 12 15.17 11.97 31.28
C VAL A 12 14.61 11.45 29.95
N THR A 13 15.26 10.44 29.40
CA THR A 13 14.75 9.69 28.24
C THR A 13 13.49 8.96 28.68
N LYS A 14 12.33 9.43 28.24
CA LYS A 14 11.05 8.77 28.51
C LYS A 14 11.15 7.31 28.02
N PRO A 15 10.92 6.31 28.90
CA PRO A 15 11.00 4.92 28.51
C PRO A 15 10.04 4.66 27.34
N ALA A 16 10.54 3.99 26.30
CA ALA A 16 9.73 3.61 25.15
C ALA A 16 8.56 2.74 25.65
N SER A 17 7.32 3.13 25.31
CA SER A 17 6.14 2.36 25.69
C SER A 17 6.29 0.92 25.14
N PRO A 18 6.16 -0.13 25.98
CA PRO A 18 6.21 -1.51 25.53
C PRO A 18 5.03 -1.90 24.64
N TYR A 19 4.01 -1.04 24.56
CA TYR A 19 2.80 -1.30 23.80
C TYR A 19 2.71 -0.42 22.55
N PHE A 20 2.19 -1.03 21.46
CA PHE A 20 1.85 -0.28 20.27
C PHE A 20 0.60 0.57 20.54
N THR A 21 0.73 1.89 20.41
CA THR A 21 -0.40 2.81 20.40
C THR A 21 -0.56 3.42 19.02
N HIS A 22 -1.77 3.41 18.50
CA HIS A 22 -2.04 4.01 17.20
C HIS A 22 -1.89 5.52 17.21
N THR A 23 -1.13 6.05 16.26
CA THR A 23 -1.22 7.46 15.85
C THR A 23 -2.39 7.64 14.87
N PRO A 24 -2.85 8.86 14.58
CA PRO A 24 -3.84 9.10 13.53
C PRO A 24 -3.41 8.46 12.19
N ILE A 25 -2.13 8.62 11.79
CA ILE A 25 -1.58 8.03 10.56
C ILE A 25 -1.62 6.51 10.61
N SER A 26 -1.13 5.87 11.66
CA SER A 26 -1.10 4.40 11.74
C SER A 26 -2.50 3.78 11.79
N ARG A 27 -3.49 4.48 12.39
CA ARG A 27 -4.90 4.05 12.38
C ARG A 27 -5.50 4.16 10.98
N ALA A 28 -5.32 5.31 10.32
CA ALA A 28 -5.79 5.53 8.96
C ALA A 28 -5.12 4.55 7.97
N PHE A 29 -3.83 4.25 8.18
CA PHE A 29 -3.10 3.28 7.35
C PHE A 29 -3.62 1.85 7.50
N SER A 30 -4.03 1.43 8.71
CA SER A 30 -4.70 0.14 8.89
C SER A 30 -6.02 0.07 8.10
N GLY A 31 -6.77 1.18 8.08
CA GLY A 31 -7.98 1.29 7.27
C GLY A 31 -7.68 1.31 5.76
N LEU A 32 -6.55 1.90 5.34
CA LEU A 32 -6.10 1.89 3.95
C LEU A 32 -5.78 0.46 3.48
N LEU A 33 -5.10 -0.34 4.30
CA LEU A 33 -4.82 -1.75 3.99
C LEU A 33 -6.10 -2.54 3.73
N ALA A 34 -7.11 -2.39 4.59
CA ALA A 34 -8.38 -3.07 4.42
C ALA A 34 -9.15 -2.59 3.16
N ALA A 35 -9.13 -1.26 2.90
CA ALA A 35 -9.80 -0.70 1.74
C ALA A 35 -9.12 -1.15 0.43
N LEU A 36 -7.77 -1.23 0.40
CA LEU A 36 -7.04 -1.69 -0.78
C LEU A 36 -7.28 -3.18 -1.06
N ALA A 37 -7.33 -4.02 -0.01
CA ALA A 37 -7.67 -5.43 -0.17
C ALA A 37 -9.06 -5.61 -0.77
N ALA A 38 -10.07 -4.88 -0.26
CA ALA A 38 -11.42 -4.91 -0.82
C ALA A 38 -11.46 -4.44 -2.29
N HIS A 39 -10.72 -3.35 -2.62
CA HIS A 39 -10.63 -2.88 -4.00
C HIS A 39 -10.04 -3.95 -4.93
N VAL A 40 -8.97 -4.63 -4.54
CA VAL A 40 -8.36 -5.71 -5.34
C VAL A 40 -9.34 -6.88 -5.55
N GLU A 41 -10.13 -7.23 -4.53
CA GLU A 41 -11.15 -8.27 -4.65
C GLU A 41 -12.24 -7.87 -5.66
N PHE A 42 -12.80 -6.66 -5.55
CA PHE A 42 -13.81 -6.18 -6.50
C PHE A 42 -13.29 -6.07 -7.94
N GLU A 43 -12.07 -5.65 -8.14
CA GLU A 43 -11.45 -5.62 -9.48
C GLU A 43 -11.27 -7.02 -10.08
N ARG A 44 -10.94 -8.02 -9.24
CA ARG A 44 -10.90 -9.43 -9.69
C ARG A 44 -12.28 -9.94 -10.09
N ASP A 45 -13.29 -9.64 -9.29
CA ASP A 45 -14.66 -10.05 -9.54
C ASP A 45 -15.17 -9.46 -10.86
N ILE A 46 -14.93 -8.17 -11.12
CA ILE A 46 -15.26 -7.52 -12.39
C ILE A 46 -14.50 -8.15 -13.55
N SER A 47 -13.20 -8.42 -13.38
CA SER A 47 -12.38 -9.02 -14.44
C SER A 47 -12.83 -10.43 -14.82
N ALA A 48 -13.51 -11.14 -13.90
CA ALA A 48 -14.05 -12.47 -14.11
C ALA A 48 -15.52 -12.47 -14.55
N ALA A 49 -16.23 -11.35 -14.42
CA ALA A 49 -17.66 -11.25 -14.68
C ALA A 49 -17.97 -11.15 -16.19
N ASP A 50 -19.08 -11.74 -16.62
CA ASP A 50 -19.62 -11.51 -17.98
C ASP A 50 -20.29 -10.13 -18.02
N VAL A 51 -19.86 -9.27 -18.93
CA VAL A 51 -20.43 -7.93 -19.17
C VAL A 51 -21.95 -8.00 -19.49
N ARG A 52 -22.44 -9.16 -19.94
CA ARG A 52 -23.86 -9.40 -20.23
C ARG A 52 -24.66 -9.79 -18.99
N ASP A 53 -24.00 -10.05 -17.85
CA ASP A 53 -24.69 -10.35 -16.60
C ASP A 53 -25.46 -9.11 -16.12
N PRO A 54 -26.76 -9.23 -15.80
CA PRO A 54 -27.53 -8.13 -15.21
C PRO A 54 -26.92 -7.57 -13.91
N GLY A 55 -26.15 -8.39 -13.18
CA GLY A 55 -25.40 -7.99 -11.97
C GLY A 55 -24.16 -7.16 -12.24
N PHE A 56 -23.62 -7.14 -13.47
CA PHE A 56 -22.35 -6.47 -13.80
C PHE A 56 -22.33 -4.98 -13.40
N ALA A 57 -23.42 -4.26 -13.65
CA ALA A 57 -23.52 -2.84 -13.29
C ALA A 57 -23.45 -2.60 -11.78
N ALA A 58 -23.98 -3.51 -10.96
CA ALA A 58 -23.86 -3.44 -9.51
C ALA A 58 -22.43 -3.69 -9.05
N SER A 59 -21.75 -4.71 -9.59
CA SER A 59 -20.35 -5.02 -9.28
C SER A 59 -19.42 -3.88 -9.68
N LEU A 60 -19.66 -3.23 -10.81
CA LEU A 60 -18.92 -2.04 -11.23
C LEU A 60 -19.08 -0.89 -10.23
N GLY A 61 -20.32 -0.63 -9.76
CA GLY A 61 -20.58 0.38 -8.73
C GLY A 61 -19.87 0.07 -7.40
N GLU A 62 -19.78 -1.20 -7.01
CA GLU A 62 -19.03 -1.63 -5.82
C GLU A 62 -17.52 -1.40 -5.95
N ALA A 63 -16.94 -1.68 -7.11
CA ALA A 63 -15.52 -1.41 -7.36
C ALA A 63 -15.20 0.08 -7.38
N GLU A 64 -16.05 0.91 -7.99
CA GLU A 64 -15.90 2.37 -7.95
C GLU A 64 -16.00 2.90 -6.52
N ALA A 65 -16.93 2.40 -5.71
CA ALA A 65 -17.06 2.75 -4.30
C ALA A 65 -15.83 2.30 -3.50
N ALA A 66 -15.29 1.11 -3.76
CA ALA A 66 -14.08 0.62 -3.13
C ALA A 66 -12.86 1.49 -3.48
N ARG A 67 -12.71 1.86 -4.75
CA ARG A 67 -11.67 2.79 -5.21
C ARG A 67 -11.78 4.15 -4.51
N ALA A 68 -12.96 4.73 -4.43
CA ALA A 68 -13.21 5.97 -3.72
C ALA A 68 -12.86 5.86 -2.23
N GLY A 69 -13.15 4.71 -1.61
CA GLY A 69 -12.79 4.37 -0.24
C GLY A 69 -11.28 4.38 0.00
N VAL A 70 -10.48 3.80 -0.92
CA VAL A 70 -9.01 3.85 -0.88
C VAL A 70 -8.52 5.29 -0.90
N LEU A 71 -8.98 6.10 -1.87
CA LEU A 71 -8.56 7.50 -2.04
C LEU A 71 -8.91 8.34 -0.81
N ALA A 72 -10.08 8.18 -0.23
CA ALA A 72 -10.49 8.87 1.01
C ALA A 72 -9.56 8.53 2.20
N ARG A 73 -9.10 7.27 2.32
CA ARG A 73 -8.15 6.86 3.36
C ARG A 73 -6.78 7.47 3.15
N ILE A 74 -6.31 7.55 1.90
CA ILE A 74 -5.06 8.21 1.54
C ILE A 74 -5.10 9.69 1.91
N ASP A 75 -6.17 10.39 1.60
CA ASP A 75 -6.35 11.81 1.95
C ASP A 75 -6.37 12.03 3.46
N GLY A 76 -6.99 11.13 4.21
CA GLY A 76 -6.92 11.12 5.67
C GLY A 76 -5.49 10.99 6.21
N ILE A 77 -4.65 10.16 5.59
CA ILE A 77 -3.23 10.02 5.96
C ILE A 77 -2.43 11.26 5.58
N ARG A 78 -2.69 11.87 4.41
CA ARG A 78 -2.00 13.07 3.93
C ARG A 78 -2.25 14.27 4.84
N SER A 79 -3.48 14.44 5.31
CA SER A 79 -3.90 15.56 6.17
C SER A 79 -3.53 15.36 7.65
N ALA A 80 -3.32 14.12 8.11
CA ALA A 80 -3.01 13.84 9.51
C ALA A 80 -1.60 14.34 9.91
N ALA A 81 -1.44 14.82 11.14
CA ALA A 81 -0.14 15.23 11.65
C ALA A 81 0.80 14.03 11.88
N VAL A 82 2.08 14.18 11.54
CA VAL A 82 3.13 13.22 11.87
C VAL A 82 3.44 13.35 13.36
N MET A 83 3.08 12.34 14.15
CA MET A 83 3.26 12.32 15.60
C MET A 83 4.57 11.63 16.02
N ARG A 84 5.10 10.75 15.18
CA ARG A 84 6.27 9.91 15.43
C ARG A 84 7.12 9.74 14.17
N PRO A 85 8.42 9.45 14.31
CA PRO A 85 9.27 9.15 13.15
C PRO A 85 8.75 8.01 12.30
N GLU A 86 8.10 7.00 12.91
CA GLU A 86 7.52 5.84 12.24
C GLU A 86 6.31 6.17 11.36
N ASP A 87 5.68 7.32 11.55
CA ASP A 87 4.56 7.77 10.70
C ASP A 87 5.02 8.19 9.29
N ARG A 88 6.27 8.62 9.14
CA ARG A 88 6.81 9.09 7.85
C ARG A 88 6.80 7.99 6.78
N PRO A 89 7.38 6.79 7.01
CA PRO A 89 7.34 5.73 6.01
C PRO A 89 5.92 5.26 5.67
N LEU A 90 4.97 5.29 6.61
CA LEU A 90 3.57 5.00 6.33
C LEU A 90 2.96 6.06 5.40
N ARG A 91 3.25 7.35 5.63
CA ARG A 91 2.80 8.43 4.75
C ARG A 91 3.41 8.32 3.35
N HIS A 92 4.70 8.02 3.22
CA HIS A 92 5.34 7.81 1.93
C HIS A 92 4.70 6.64 1.17
N MET A 93 4.42 5.53 1.85
CA MET A 93 3.75 4.39 1.25
C MET A 93 2.32 4.73 0.78
N ALA A 94 1.58 5.52 1.55
CA ALA A 94 0.26 6.00 1.14
C ALA A 94 0.32 6.91 -0.10
N LEU A 95 1.38 7.74 -0.24
CA LEU A 95 1.60 8.55 -1.45
C LEU A 95 1.91 7.69 -2.68
N ILE A 96 2.70 6.63 -2.55
CA ILE A 96 2.90 5.68 -3.66
C ILE A 96 1.59 4.98 -4.02
N CYS A 97 0.82 4.54 -3.02
CA CYS A 97 -0.51 3.97 -3.26
C CYS A 97 -1.42 4.95 -4.01
N TYR A 98 -1.37 6.24 -3.68
CA TYR A 98 -2.08 7.28 -4.42
C TYR A 98 -1.66 7.34 -5.89
N LEU A 99 -0.36 7.34 -6.18
CA LEU A 99 0.14 7.36 -7.56
C LEU A 99 -0.30 6.13 -8.34
N LEU A 100 -0.25 4.93 -7.73
CA LEU A 100 -0.74 3.71 -8.33
C LEU A 100 -2.24 3.76 -8.65
N MET A 101 -3.05 4.32 -7.74
CA MET A 101 -4.49 4.47 -7.92
C MET A 101 -4.86 5.54 -8.98
N GLN A 102 -3.96 6.48 -9.27
CA GLN A 102 -4.16 7.55 -10.26
C GLN A 102 -3.54 7.23 -11.63
N ALA A 103 -2.76 6.15 -11.73
CA ALA A 103 -2.15 5.73 -12.97
C ALA A 103 -3.23 5.48 -14.04
N GLY A 104 -3.14 6.18 -15.16
CA GLY A 104 -4.03 6.03 -16.31
C GLY A 104 -3.50 5.03 -17.34
N THR A 105 -2.22 4.63 -17.22
CA THR A 105 -1.54 3.70 -18.11
C THR A 105 -0.74 2.66 -17.33
N ASN A 106 -0.46 1.51 -17.95
CA ASN A 106 0.39 0.48 -17.35
C ASN A 106 1.83 0.98 -17.11
N ASP A 107 2.33 1.88 -17.94
CA ASP A 107 3.66 2.46 -17.77
C ASP A 107 3.72 3.36 -16.54
N GLU A 108 2.75 4.25 -16.34
CA GLU A 108 2.65 5.08 -15.12
C GLU A 108 2.53 4.21 -13.86
N PHE A 109 1.74 3.14 -13.93
CA PHE A 109 1.60 2.20 -12.81
C PHE A 109 2.94 1.52 -12.51
N ARG A 110 3.66 1.05 -13.53
CA ARG A 110 4.96 0.39 -13.42
C ARG A 110 6.01 1.34 -12.85
N GLU A 111 6.06 2.59 -13.32
CA GLU A 111 6.95 3.63 -12.80
C GLU A 111 6.69 3.92 -11.32
N ALA A 112 5.42 4.13 -10.94
CA ALA A 112 5.06 4.34 -9.54
C ALA A 112 5.44 3.14 -8.65
N ARG A 113 5.24 1.91 -9.12
CA ARG A 113 5.64 0.69 -8.43
C ARG A 113 7.16 0.58 -8.28
N GLN A 114 7.92 0.96 -9.31
CA GLN A 114 9.38 0.89 -9.32
C GLN A 114 10.02 1.73 -8.20
N VAL A 115 9.37 2.82 -7.76
CA VAL A 115 9.84 3.63 -6.61
C VAL A 115 9.95 2.79 -5.33
N LEU A 116 9.11 1.77 -5.15
CA LEU A 116 9.18 0.87 -3.98
C LEU A 116 10.51 0.11 -3.91
N ASP A 117 11.09 -0.21 -5.05
CA ASP A 117 12.33 -0.99 -5.17
C ASP A 117 13.55 -0.07 -5.25
N GLN A 118 13.44 1.08 -5.92
CA GLN A 118 14.55 2.01 -6.12
C GLN A 118 14.83 2.91 -4.91
N ALA A 119 13.82 3.17 -4.08
CA ALA A 119 13.95 4.07 -2.93
C ALA A 119 13.60 3.40 -1.58
N PRO A 120 14.24 2.26 -1.21
CA PRO A 120 13.88 1.52 0.00
C PRO A 120 14.05 2.36 1.27
N GLY A 121 14.94 3.35 1.26
CA GLY A 121 15.14 4.28 2.38
C GLY A 121 13.91 5.09 2.76
N LEU A 122 13.03 5.42 1.81
CA LEU A 122 11.77 6.13 2.10
C LEU A 122 10.81 5.33 2.97
N PHE A 123 10.93 4.01 2.92
CA PHE A 123 10.07 3.05 3.63
C PHE A 123 10.76 2.41 4.82
N ALA A 124 12.00 2.85 5.13
CA ALA A 124 12.72 2.38 6.30
C ALA A 124 12.08 2.93 7.58
N CYS A 125 11.62 2.01 8.45
CA CYS A 125 11.02 2.39 9.71
C CYS A 125 12.11 2.45 10.78
N PRO A 126 12.36 3.63 11.39
CA PRO A 126 13.39 3.79 12.41
C PRO A 126 13.01 3.05 13.71
N GLY A 127 14.04 2.71 14.51
CA GLY A 127 13.86 2.11 15.82
C GLY A 127 13.63 0.59 15.83
N HIS A 128 13.63 0.02 17.06
CA HIS A 128 13.57 -1.43 17.30
C HIS A 128 12.41 -1.86 18.23
N GLY A 129 11.61 -0.91 18.74
CA GLY A 129 10.48 -1.19 19.65
C GLY A 129 9.25 -1.77 18.95
N ALA A 130 8.22 -2.08 19.74
CA ALA A 130 6.94 -2.63 19.28
C ALA A 130 6.26 -1.75 18.21
N VAL A 131 6.40 -0.42 18.32
CA VAL A 131 5.86 0.54 17.35
C VAL A 131 6.54 0.36 15.99
N ALA A 132 7.87 0.36 15.96
CA ALA A 132 8.63 0.19 14.72
C ALA A 132 8.40 -1.19 14.10
N TRP A 133 8.28 -2.25 14.92
CA TRP A 133 7.95 -3.59 14.44
C TRP A 133 6.58 -3.63 13.77
N ARG A 134 5.55 -3.07 14.41
CA ARG A 134 4.20 -3.00 13.85
C ARG A 134 4.15 -2.18 12.55
N CYS A 135 4.85 -1.05 12.53
CA CYS A 135 4.96 -0.22 11.35
C CYS A 135 5.59 -0.99 10.17
N ARG A 136 6.68 -1.74 10.42
CA ARG A 136 7.30 -2.61 9.40
C ARG A 136 6.34 -3.70 8.90
N GLN A 137 5.52 -4.29 9.78
CA GLN A 137 4.49 -5.23 9.36
C GLN A 137 3.47 -4.57 8.41
N MET A 138 2.96 -3.41 8.79
CA MET A 138 1.98 -2.67 7.97
C MET A 138 2.56 -2.34 6.59
N LEU A 139 3.82 -1.91 6.51
CA LEU A 139 4.52 -1.66 5.25
C LEU A 139 4.71 -2.92 4.40
N ARG A 140 5.00 -4.07 5.03
CA ARG A 140 5.07 -5.36 4.33
C ARG A 140 3.71 -5.78 3.77
N SER A 141 2.65 -5.68 4.57
CA SER A 141 1.30 -5.98 4.11
C SER A 141 0.88 -5.09 2.93
N MET A 142 1.25 -3.80 2.96
CA MET A 142 0.99 -2.91 1.83
C MET A 142 1.75 -3.31 0.57
N ARG A 143 3.02 -3.74 0.69
CA ARG A 143 3.78 -4.24 -0.47
C ARG A 143 3.15 -5.49 -1.08
N VAL A 144 2.62 -6.38 -0.25
CA VAL A 144 1.86 -7.56 -0.72
C VAL A 144 0.61 -7.11 -1.47
N ALA A 145 -0.20 -6.23 -0.89
CA ALA A 145 -1.43 -5.73 -1.54
C ALA A 145 -1.15 -4.99 -2.86
N VAL A 146 -0.06 -4.20 -2.94
CA VAL A 146 0.41 -3.58 -4.20
C VAL A 146 0.83 -4.64 -5.21
N GLY A 147 1.47 -5.73 -4.77
CA GLY A 147 1.81 -6.87 -5.64
C GLY A 147 0.56 -7.56 -6.20
N GLU A 148 -0.45 -7.76 -5.36
CA GLU A 148 -1.74 -8.32 -5.78
C GLU A 148 -2.47 -7.40 -6.76
N MET A 149 -2.47 -6.09 -6.54
CA MET A 149 -3.02 -5.11 -7.46
C MET A 149 -2.29 -5.14 -8.82
N ALA A 150 -0.96 -5.30 -8.82
CA ALA A 150 -0.18 -5.41 -10.05
C ALA A 150 -0.42 -6.71 -10.83
N SER A 151 -0.99 -7.73 -10.22
CA SER A 151 -1.39 -8.98 -10.88
C SER A 151 -2.80 -8.94 -11.48
N LEU A 152 -3.51 -7.82 -11.34
CA LEU A 152 -4.83 -7.66 -11.96
C LEU A 152 -4.68 -7.58 -13.48
N PRO A 153 -5.62 -8.15 -14.25
CA PRO A 153 -5.56 -8.15 -15.71
C PRO A 153 -5.43 -6.77 -16.35
N CYS A 154 -5.99 -5.74 -15.71
CA CYS A 154 -5.90 -4.36 -16.18
C CYS A 154 -4.47 -3.76 -16.09
N HIS A 155 -3.56 -4.39 -15.33
CA HIS A 155 -2.17 -3.95 -15.15
C HIS A 155 -1.14 -4.92 -15.77
N LEU A 156 -1.60 -6.05 -16.35
CA LEU A 156 -0.74 -6.97 -17.07
C LEU A 156 -0.47 -6.47 -18.49
N ASP A 157 0.73 -6.74 -19.00
CA ASP A 157 1.07 -6.43 -20.38
C ASP A 157 0.27 -7.39 -21.31
N PRO A 158 -0.40 -6.91 -22.37
CA PRO A 158 -1.10 -7.78 -23.31
C PRO A 158 -0.23 -8.90 -23.89
N HIS A 159 1.08 -8.67 -23.99
CA HIS A 159 2.06 -9.66 -24.44
C HIS A 159 2.40 -10.75 -23.41
N GLU A 160 2.10 -10.55 -22.12
CA GLU A 160 2.30 -11.57 -21.08
C GLU A 160 1.12 -12.56 -20.98
N ILE A 161 -0.02 -12.24 -21.60
CA ILE A 161 -1.25 -13.05 -21.54
C ILE A 161 -1.27 -14.14 -22.62
N GLU A 162 -0.42 -14.08 -23.66
CA GLU A 162 -0.49 -14.97 -24.84
C GLU A 162 0.30 -16.31 -24.84
N PRO A 163 1.16 -16.73 -23.90
CA PRO A 163 1.95 -17.95 -24.14
C PRO A 163 1.20 -19.28 -23.91
N GLU A 164 0.02 -19.31 -23.31
CA GLU A 164 -0.59 -20.59 -22.89
C GLU A 164 -1.63 -21.17 -23.86
N MET A 165 -2.16 -20.38 -24.79
CA MET A 165 -3.15 -20.87 -25.77
C MET A 165 -2.55 -21.45 -27.08
N ALA A 166 -1.25 -21.22 -27.34
CA ALA A 166 -0.60 -21.70 -28.57
C ALA A 166 -0.10 -23.15 -28.50
N ALA A 167 -0.12 -23.81 -27.34
CA ALA A 167 0.48 -25.14 -27.15
C ALA A 167 -0.46 -26.33 -27.40
N VAL A 168 -1.72 -26.15 -27.79
CA VAL A 168 -2.70 -27.24 -27.89
C VAL A 168 -3.00 -27.64 -29.34
N ALA A 169 -2.33 -27.13 -30.34
CA ALA A 169 -2.47 -27.56 -31.71
C ALA A 169 -1.36 -28.54 -32.13
N THR A 170 -1.30 -29.74 -31.53
CA THR A 170 -0.58 -30.86 -32.15
C THR A 170 -1.46 -31.48 -33.24
N PRO A 171 -1.06 -31.47 -34.53
CA PRO A 171 -1.78 -32.19 -35.55
C PRO A 171 -1.61 -33.69 -35.33
N VAL A 172 -2.72 -34.41 -35.28
CA VAL A 172 -2.75 -35.88 -35.30
C VAL A 172 -2.27 -36.34 -36.70
N PRO A 173 -1.20 -37.17 -36.81
CA PRO A 173 -0.79 -37.73 -38.09
C PRO A 173 -1.82 -38.78 -38.53
N ALA A 174 -2.18 -38.73 -39.83
CA ALA A 174 -3.03 -39.67 -40.52
C ALA A 174 -2.37 -41.02 -40.71
#